data_b734e229439387a1a3d6909a605fff3d
#
_entry.id   b734e229439387a1a3d6909a605fff3d
#
_cell.length_a   1.000
_cell.length_b   1.000
_cell.length_c   1.000
_cell.angle_alpha   90.00
_cell.angle_beta   90.00
_cell.angle_gamma   90.00
#
_symmetry.space_group_name_H-M   'P 1'
#
loop_
_entity.id
_entity.type
_entity.pdbx_description
1 polymer ?
#
loop_
_entity_poly.entity_id
_entity_poly.type
_entity_poly.pdbx_seq_one_letter_code
_entity_poly.pdbx_strand_id
1 'polypeptide(L)'
;RAFEKSSNFPQDIVKAVGEVNKSGKASSETAYLTFLLGTSRISNELKKALGTQARELMKRVDVLTTQSGDERRERKTREGDVAWEDILDCGKQFTDPEDKLIFALYTQVPPQRADYAEMEIVPSRSHVKDESRNYYLKKEGEFLFQAYKSAGRYGPKTVKAPAGLKKMLNALPKDQRYVLQAFDGAPYQPNTLSQKVIRMFKRACGMHVTINTLRRSWAAMSMRGNPTDEQVAEYASQLDHSTATHRGY
;
A
#
# COMPACT_ATOMS: atom_id res chain seq x y z
N ARG A 1 12.84 22.46 -11.79
CA ARG A 1 13.87 23.53 -11.65
C ARG A 1 14.98 23.44 -12.70
N ALA A 2 15.40 22.26 -13.18
CA ALA A 2 16.40 22.13 -14.25
C ALA A 2 15.83 22.52 -15.62
N PHE A 3 14.57 22.21 -15.88
CA PHE A 3 13.89 22.54 -17.14
C PHE A 3 13.46 24.00 -17.26
N GLU A 4 13.22 24.72 -16.16
CA GLU A 4 12.77 26.13 -16.17
C GLU A 4 13.84 27.12 -16.68
N LYS A 5 15.11 26.69 -16.79
CA LYS A 5 16.24 27.52 -17.24
C LYS A 5 16.72 27.21 -18.65
N SER A 6 16.11 26.23 -19.35
CA SER A 6 16.50 25.87 -20.71
C SER A 6 15.82 26.79 -21.73
N SER A 7 16.59 27.36 -22.64
CA SER A 7 16.05 28.12 -23.79
C SER A 7 15.26 27.27 -24.78
N ASN A 8 15.41 25.94 -24.72
CA ASN A 8 14.73 24.94 -25.54
C ASN A 8 13.65 24.17 -24.80
N PHE A 9 13.13 24.75 -23.72
CA PHE A 9 12.16 24.13 -22.80
C PHE A 9 11.05 23.30 -23.49
N PRO A 10 10.36 23.73 -24.55
CA PRO A 10 9.32 22.93 -25.19
C PRO A 10 9.85 21.68 -25.90
N GLN A 11 11.02 21.78 -26.55
CA GLN A 11 11.62 20.66 -27.28
C GLN A 11 12.21 19.62 -26.32
N ASP A 12 12.80 20.06 -25.21
CA ASP A 12 13.33 19.20 -24.16
C ASP A 12 12.22 18.36 -23.51
N ILE A 13 11.03 18.92 -23.34
CA ILE A 13 9.87 18.18 -22.84
C ILE A 13 9.40 17.14 -23.87
N VAL A 14 9.28 17.50 -25.15
CA VAL A 14 8.88 16.56 -26.20
C VAL A 14 9.88 15.40 -26.30
N LYS A 15 11.17 15.69 -26.22
CA LYS A 15 12.23 14.67 -26.21
C LYS A 15 12.14 13.77 -24.97
N ALA A 16 11.96 14.34 -23.77
CA ALA A 16 11.82 13.58 -22.52
C ALA A 16 10.58 12.68 -22.54
N VAL A 17 9.45 13.15 -23.07
CA VAL A 17 8.23 12.34 -23.26
C VAL A 17 8.48 11.20 -24.25
N GLY A 18 9.22 11.45 -25.34
CA GLY A 18 9.61 10.42 -26.32
C GLY A 18 10.53 9.35 -25.72
N GLU A 19 11.38 9.68 -24.75
CA GLU A 19 12.24 8.74 -24.05
C GLU A 19 11.49 7.90 -23.01
N VAL A 20 10.53 8.50 -22.30
CA VAL A 20 9.64 7.76 -21.36
C VAL A 20 8.79 6.73 -22.11
N ASN A 21 8.37 7.03 -23.33
CA ASN A 21 7.65 6.09 -24.21
C ASN A 21 8.44 4.81 -24.52
N LYS A 22 9.77 4.89 -24.60
CA LYS A 22 10.62 3.72 -24.85
C LYS A 22 10.68 2.75 -23.68
N SER A 23 10.32 3.21 -22.48
CA SER A 23 10.32 2.38 -21.27
C SER A 23 9.16 1.40 -21.15
N GLY A 24 8.14 1.49 -21.99
CA GLY A 24 7.00 0.57 -22.08
C GLY A 24 6.07 0.52 -20.86
N LYS A 25 6.20 1.45 -19.90
CA LYS A 25 5.34 1.52 -18.71
C LYS A 25 4.35 2.67 -18.79
N ALA A 26 3.15 2.39 -19.31
CA ALA A 26 2.05 3.35 -19.43
C ALA A 26 1.76 4.15 -18.13
N SER A 27 1.89 3.52 -16.96
CA SER A 27 1.66 4.20 -15.68
C SER A 27 2.68 5.30 -15.35
N SER A 28 3.95 5.12 -15.75
CA SER A 28 5.01 6.12 -15.55
C SER A 28 4.85 7.29 -16.51
N GLU A 29 4.49 7.01 -17.75
CA GLU A 29 4.20 8.01 -18.77
C GLU A 29 2.99 8.87 -18.38
N THR A 30 1.89 8.25 -17.94
CA THR A 30 0.69 8.95 -17.47
C THR A 30 0.99 9.86 -16.28
N ALA A 31 1.76 9.39 -15.28
CA ALA A 31 2.13 10.18 -14.11
C ALA A 31 2.98 11.39 -14.51
N TYR A 32 3.93 11.21 -15.41
CA TYR A 32 4.81 12.28 -15.89
C TYR A 32 4.07 13.33 -16.71
N LEU A 33 3.22 12.90 -17.64
CA LEU A 33 2.41 13.79 -18.46
C LEU A 33 1.35 14.54 -17.64
N THR A 34 0.72 13.88 -16.65
CA THR A 34 -0.23 14.51 -15.74
C THR A 34 0.47 15.55 -14.86
N PHE A 35 1.69 15.28 -14.39
CA PHE A 35 2.50 16.26 -13.67
C PHE A 35 2.86 17.48 -14.54
N LEU A 36 3.30 17.26 -15.77
CA LEU A 36 3.64 18.34 -16.70
C LEU A 36 2.42 19.22 -17.09
N LEU A 37 1.25 18.59 -17.25
CA LEU A 37 0.02 19.28 -17.62
C LEU A 37 -0.74 19.87 -16.42
N GLY A 38 -0.47 19.37 -15.20
CA GLY A 38 -1.17 19.73 -13.97
C GLY A 38 -0.70 21.04 -13.32
N THR A 39 0.49 21.53 -13.66
CA THR A 39 0.95 22.85 -13.22
C THR A 39 0.39 23.92 -14.16
N SER A 40 -0.58 24.73 -13.70
CA SER A 40 -1.36 25.69 -14.51
C SER A 40 -0.48 26.66 -15.33
N ARG A 41 0.69 27.01 -14.85
CA ARG A 41 1.64 27.90 -15.52
C ARG A 41 2.34 27.21 -16.69
N ILE A 42 2.84 25.99 -16.49
CA ILE A 42 3.49 25.16 -17.52
C ILE A 42 2.46 24.74 -18.57
N SER A 43 1.21 24.47 -18.19
CA SER A 43 0.14 24.06 -19.09
C SER A 43 -0.20 25.14 -20.15
N ASN A 44 -0.21 26.41 -19.79
CA ASN A 44 -0.55 27.48 -20.73
C ASN A 44 0.62 27.80 -21.68
N GLU A 45 1.84 27.84 -21.19
CA GLU A 45 3.03 28.03 -22.02
C GLU A 45 3.28 26.81 -22.93
N LEU A 46 3.06 25.60 -22.43
CA LEU A 46 3.16 24.35 -23.20
C LEU A 46 2.10 24.30 -24.31
N LYS A 47 0.85 24.67 -23.99
CA LYS A 47 -0.23 24.76 -24.98
C LYS A 47 0.09 25.78 -26.07
N LYS A 48 0.67 26.92 -25.71
CA LYS A 48 1.06 27.97 -26.63
C LYS A 48 2.26 27.57 -27.51
N ALA A 49 3.25 26.88 -26.93
CA ALA A 49 4.46 26.47 -27.63
C ALA A 49 4.29 25.20 -28.49
N LEU A 50 3.47 24.24 -28.05
CA LEU A 50 3.30 22.95 -28.71
C LEU A 50 2.06 22.88 -29.61
N GLY A 51 1.11 23.84 -29.57
CA GLY A 51 -0.06 23.91 -30.43
C GLY A 51 -0.80 22.57 -30.62
N THR A 52 -0.74 22.00 -31.84
CA THR A 52 -1.35 20.69 -32.15
C THR A 52 -0.75 19.54 -31.39
N GLN A 53 0.56 19.55 -31.09
CA GLN A 53 1.22 18.48 -30.32
C GLN A 53 0.72 18.40 -28.87
N ALA A 54 0.39 19.53 -28.23
CA ALA A 54 -0.21 19.52 -26.90
C ALA A 54 -1.59 18.82 -26.91
N ARG A 55 -2.38 18.99 -27.96
CA ARG A 55 -3.67 18.29 -28.10
C ARG A 55 -3.51 16.79 -28.29
N GLU A 56 -2.52 16.35 -29.04
CA GLU A 56 -2.21 14.92 -29.20
C GLU A 56 -1.71 14.28 -27.90
N LEU A 57 -0.83 14.99 -27.17
CA LEU A 57 -0.39 14.55 -25.84
C LEU A 57 -1.55 14.44 -24.87
N MET A 58 -2.49 15.39 -24.85
CA MET A 58 -3.69 15.31 -24.00
C MET A 58 -4.57 14.12 -24.35
N LYS A 59 -4.85 13.88 -25.64
CA LYS A 59 -5.59 12.69 -26.11
C LYS A 59 -4.90 11.39 -25.67
N ARG A 60 -3.58 11.35 -25.76
CA ARG A 60 -2.80 10.18 -25.33
C ARG A 60 -2.87 9.94 -23.83
N VAL A 61 -2.83 11.01 -23.00
CA VAL A 61 -3.06 10.92 -21.54
C VAL A 61 -4.44 10.35 -21.24
N ASP A 62 -5.48 10.80 -21.95
CA ASP A 62 -6.84 10.30 -21.77
C ASP A 62 -6.93 8.80 -22.11
N VAL A 63 -6.34 8.38 -23.24
CA VAL A 63 -6.29 6.97 -23.66
C VAL A 63 -5.55 6.11 -22.60
N LEU A 64 -4.36 6.56 -22.17
CA LEU A 64 -3.57 5.82 -21.17
C LEU A 64 -4.26 5.78 -19.80
N THR A 65 -4.97 6.83 -19.42
CA THR A 65 -5.75 6.87 -18.18
C THR A 65 -6.91 5.88 -18.24
N THR A 66 -7.60 5.83 -19.40
CA THR A 66 -8.68 4.86 -19.63
C THR A 66 -8.14 3.43 -19.61
N GLN A 67 -7.07 3.14 -20.36
CA GLN A 67 -6.42 1.82 -20.37
C GLN A 67 -5.96 1.38 -18.96
N SER A 68 -5.33 2.28 -18.22
CA SER A 68 -4.94 2.00 -16.83
C SER A 68 -6.14 1.75 -15.91
N GLY A 69 -7.28 2.39 -16.17
CA GLY A 69 -8.54 2.14 -15.49
C GLY A 69 -9.09 0.75 -15.80
N ASP A 70 -9.07 0.37 -17.08
CA ASP A 70 -9.56 -0.93 -17.55
C ASP A 70 -8.65 -2.08 -17.06
N GLU A 71 -7.32 -1.92 -17.13
CA GLU A 71 -6.38 -2.88 -16.56
C GLU A 71 -6.58 -3.09 -15.04
N ARG A 72 -6.93 -2.01 -14.30
CA ARG A 72 -7.27 -2.09 -12.88
C ARG A 72 -8.58 -2.85 -12.67
N ARG A 73 -9.60 -2.63 -13.49
CA ARG A 73 -10.87 -3.36 -13.46
C ARG A 73 -10.69 -4.83 -13.78
N GLU A 74 -9.96 -5.16 -14.85
CA GLU A 74 -9.63 -6.52 -15.22
C GLU A 74 -8.82 -7.25 -14.14
N ARG A 75 -7.85 -6.56 -13.52
CA ARG A 75 -7.09 -7.13 -12.41
C ARG A 75 -7.98 -7.37 -11.20
N LYS A 76 -8.90 -6.43 -10.88
CA LYS A 76 -9.89 -6.60 -9.81
C LYS A 76 -10.78 -7.82 -10.08
N THR A 77 -11.19 -8.00 -11.34
CA THR A 77 -11.99 -9.16 -11.78
C THR A 77 -11.18 -10.47 -11.72
N ARG A 78 -9.90 -10.46 -12.14
CA ARG A 78 -9.02 -11.66 -12.09
C ARG A 78 -8.63 -12.07 -10.68
N GLU A 79 -8.38 -11.10 -9.79
CA GLU A 79 -8.01 -11.36 -8.39
C GLU A 79 -9.21 -11.90 -7.59
N GLY A 80 -10.46 -11.83 -8.13
CA GLY A 80 -11.69 -12.22 -7.48
C GLY A 80 -11.89 -11.54 -6.11
N ASP A 81 -13.10 -11.32 -5.69
CA ASP A 81 -13.38 -10.93 -4.30
C ASP A 81 -13.31 -12.19 -3.44
N VAL A 82 -12.18 -12.40 -2.76
CA VAL A 82 -12.03 -13.49 -1.78
C VAL A 82 -12.83 -13.10 -0.55
N ALA A 83 -13.76 -13.94 -0.13
CA ALA A 83 -14.54 -13.69 1.08
C ALA A 83 -13.62 -13.69 2.32
N TRP A 84 -13.93 -12.85 3.29
CA TRP A 84 -13.12 -12.76 4.53
C TRP A 84 -13.14 -14.09 5.29
N GLU A 85 -14.25 -14.81 5.26
CA GLU A 85 -14.42 -16.13 5.85
C GLU A 85 -13.49 -17.17 5.23
N ASP A 86 -13.33 -17.16 3.90
CA ASP A 86 -12.41 -18.07 3.19
C ASP A 86 -10.95 -17.80 3.59
N ILE A 87 -10.60 -16.51 3.79
CA ILE A 87 -9.27 -16.12 4.32
C ILE A 87 -9.07 -16.69 5.72
N LEU A 88 -10.06 -16.55 6.61
CA LEU A 88 -9.97 -17.07 7.97
C LEU A 88 -9.90 -18.60 8.02
N ASP A 89 -10.65 -19.28 7.16
CA ASP A 89 -10.64 -20.74 7.06
C ASP A 89 -9.30 -21.26 6.53
N CYS A 90 -8.72 -20.58 5.55
CA CYS A 90 -7.39 -20.89 5.06
C CYS A 90 -6.34 -20.74 6.17
N GLY A 91 -6.46 -19.73 7.02
CA GLY A 91 -5.55 -19.51 8.14
C GLY A 91 -5.42 -20.68 9.12
N LYS A 92 -6.48 -21.51 9.22
CA LYS A 92 -6.48 -22.73 10.05
C LYS A 92 -5.50 -23.80 9.52
N GLN A 93 -5.12 -23.72 8.25
CA GLN A 93 -4.21 -24.67 7.61
C GLN A 93 -2.73 -24.28 7.71
N PHE A 94 -2.41 -23.08 8.18
CA PHE A 94 -1.03 -22.70 8.38
C PHE A 94 -0.38 -23.48 9.52
N THR A 95 0.74 -24.14 9.23
CA THR A 95 1.53 -24.89 10.22
C THR A 95 2.78 -24.14 10.66
N ASP A 96 3.40 -23.41 9.72
CA ASP A 96 4.60 -22.62 9.95
C ASP A 96 4.36 -21.47 10.93
N PRO A 97 5.20 -21.31 12.00
CA PRO A 97 5.00 -20.24 12.99
C PRO A 97 5.05 -18.83 12.42
N GLU A 98 5.90 -18.60 11.41
CA GLU A 98 6.00 -17.28 10.76
C GLU A 98 4.76 -16.99 9.91
N ASP A 99 4.25 -17.97 9.16
CA ASP A 99 3.01 -17.83 8.39
C ASP A 99 1.83 -17.53 9.33
N LYS A 100 1.77 -18.20 10.50
CA LYS A 100 0.77 -17.92 11.55
C LYS A 100 0.88 -16.51 12.09
N LEU A 101 2.11 -16.02 12.32
CA LEU A 101 2.33 -14.65 12.80
C LEU A 101 1.90 -13.63 11.72
N ILE A 102 2.33 -13.81 10.48
CA ILE A 102 1.94 -12.94 9.36
C ILE A 102 0.41 -12.93 9.23
N PHE A 103 -0.22 -14.10 9.26
CA PHE A 103 -1.67 -14.20 9.21
C PHE A 103 -2.34 -13.44 10.36
N ALA A 104 -1.86 -13.60 11.60
CA ALA A 104 -2.40 -12.90 12.77
C ALA A 104 -2.24 -11.37 12.66
N LEU A 105 -1.12 -10.87 12.12
CA LEU A 105 -0.88 -9.44 11.88
C LEU A 105 -1.89 -8.83 10.90
N TYR A 106 -2.45 -9.63 9.99
CA TYR A 106 -3.39 -9.15 8.97
C TYR A 106 -4.86 -9.51 9.24
N THR A 107 -5.14 -10.31 10.28
CA THR A 107 -6.51 -10.76 10.57
C THR A 107 -7.00 -10.45 11.99
N GLN A 108 -6.10 -10.30 12.96
CA GLN A 108 -6.50 -9.97 14.34
C GLN A 108 -6.56 -8.46 14.60
N VAL A 109 -6.02 -7.66 13.70
CA VAL A 109 -6.16 -6.19 13.64
C VAL A 109 -6.53 -5.78 12.21
N PRO A 110 -7.09 -4.59 11.98
CA PRO A 110 -7.37 -4.11 10.63
C PRO A 110 -6.13 -4.17 9.75
N PRO A 111 -6.19 -4.82 8.58
CA PRO A 111 -5.01 -5.12 7.80
C PRO A 111 -4.31 -3.86 7.28
N GLN A 112 -3.08 -3.65 7.72
CA GLN A 112 -2.24 -2.57 7.24
C GLN A 112 -1.67 -2.91 5.84
N ARG A 113 -0.96 -1.96 5.21
CA ARG A 113 -0.19 -2.26 4.00
C ARG A 113 1.01 -3.14 4.36
N ALA A 114 2.11 -3.05 3.63
CA ALA A 114 3.33 -3.78 3.99
C ALA A 114 4.10 -3.11 5.15
N ASP A 115 3.42 -2.36 6.02
CA ASP A 115 4.01 -1.51 7.06
C ASP A 115 4.60 -2.32 8.23
N TYR A 116 4.34 -3.64 8.27
CA TYR A 116 4.99 -4.57 9.22
C TYR A 116 6.38 -5.04 8.77
N ALA A 117 6.77 -4.80 7.51
CA ALA A 117 7.98 -5.38 6.91
C ALA A 117 9.25 -5.00 7.68
N GLU A 118 9.48 -3.72 7.89
CA GLU A 118 10.69 -3.19 8.54
C GLU A 118 10.42 -2.76 9.99
N MET A 119 9.35 -3.28 10.60
CA MET A 119 8.92 -2.88 11.93
C MET A 119 9.89 -3.41 13.01
N GLU A 120 10.48 -2.50 13.78
CA GLU A 120 11.39 -2.82 14.87
C GLU A 120 10.64 -3.19 16.15
N ILE A 121 11.21 -4.10 16.94
CA ILE A 121 10.73 -4.45 18.26
C ILE A 121 11.51 -3.64 19.29
N VAL A 122 10.82 -2.85 20.11
CA VAL A 122 11.44 -2.08 21.20
C VAL A 122 10.76 -2.37 22.54
N PRO A 123 11.48 -2.25 23.67
CA PRO A 123 10.92 -2.54 24.98
C PRO A 123 9.69 -1.68 25.33
N SER A 124 9.73 -0.40 25.01
CA SER A 124 8.65 0.56 25.30
C SER A 124 8.77 1.81 24.42
N ARG A 125 7.78 2.69 24.48
CA ARG A 125 7.75 3.96 23.75
C ARG A 125 8.97 4.86 24.00
N SER A 126 9.55 4.83 25.19
CA SER A 126 10.77 5.62 25.52
C SER A 126 12.02 5.18 24.74
N HIS A 127 11.99 4.01 24.10
CA HIS A 127 13.07 3.48 23.27
C HIS A 127 12.91 3.79 21.78
N VAL A 128 11.83 4.47 21.39
CA VAL A 128 11.63 4.95 20.02
C VAL A 128 12.60 6.10 19.75
N LYS A 129 13.48 5.93 18.78
CA LYS A 129 14.54 6.91 18.46
C LYS A 129 14.38 7.56 17.09
N ASP A 130 13.65 6.93 16.18
CA ASP A 130 13.55 7.34 14.78
C ASP A 130 12.07 7.39 14.35
N GLU A 131 11.58 8.59 14.09
CA GLU A 131 10.20 8.80 13.65
C GLU A 131 9.94 8.35 12.19
N SER A 132 10.99 8.03 11.45
CA SER A 132 10.88 7.49 10.09
C SER A 132 10.65 5.97 10.04
N ARG A 133 10.41 5.31 11.19
CA ARG A 133 10.23 3.86 11.31
C ARG A 133 8.96 3.49 12.05
N ASN A 134 8.54 2.24 11.86
CA ASN A 134 7.42 1.62 12.58
C ASN A 134 7.96 0.72 13.70
N TYR A 135 7.22 0.63 14.81
CA TYR A 135 7.66 -0.10 16.00
C TYR A 135 6.57 -0.97 16.60
N TYR A 136 6.96 -2.13 17.14
CA TYR A 136 6.18 -2.86 18.12
C TYR A 136 6.70 -2.56 19.54
N LEU A 137 5.85 -1.99 20.38
CA LEU A 137 6.14 -1.59 21.75
C LEU A 137 5.78 -2.74 22.71
N LYS A 138 6.78 -3.53 23.17
CA LYS A 138 6.54 -4.77 23.94
C LYS A 138 5.75 -4.53 25.22
N LYS A 139 6.13 -3.52 26.01
CA LYS A 139 5.50 -3.20 27.30
C LYS A 139 4.03 -2.84 27.11
N GLU A 140 3.73 -1.96 26.18
CA GLU A 140 2.40 -1.48 25.89
C GLU A 140 1.58 -2.54 25.15
N GLY A 141 2.22 -3.38 24.34
CA GLY A 141 1.58 -4.34 23.45
C GLY A 141 0.89 -3.65 22.29
N GLU A 142 1.57 -2.68 21.69
CA GLU A 142 1.03 -1.81 20.66
C GLU A 142 1.97 -1.70 19.46
N PHE A 143 1.38 -1.55 18.30
CA PHE A 143 2.08 -1.14 17.08
C PHE A 143 2.04 0.38 16.97
N LEU A 144 3.20 1.01 16.79
CA LEU A 144 3.34 2.43 16.48
C LEU A 144 3.70 2.56 15.00
N PHE A 145 2.77 3.09 14.22
CA PHE A 145 2.98 3.39 12.81
C PHE A 145 3.29 4.87 12.64
N GLN A 146 4.49 5.19 12.18
CA GLN A 146 4.98 6.55 11.90
C GLN A 146 5.38 6.67 10.42
N ALA A 147 5.96 5.59 9.86
CA ALA A 147 6.41 5.50 8.47
C ALA A 147 5.43 4.65 7.66
N TYR A 148 4.35 5.25 7.15
CA TYR A 148 3.39 4.60 6.27
C TYR A 148 2.90 5.58 5.18
N LYS A 149 2.33 5.06 4.10
CA LYS A 149 2.03 5.82 2.87
C LYS A 149 1.27 7.13 3.11
N SER A 150 0.39 7.17 4.10
CA SER A 150 -0.49 8.32 4.38
C SER A 150 -0.10 9.06 5.67
N ALA A 151 1.07 8.78 6.26
CA ALA A 151 1.52 9.39 7.52
C ALA A 151 1.57 10.92 7.45
N GLY A 152 1.97 11.49 6.33
CA GLY A 152 1.98 12.94 6.12
C GLY A 152 0.60 13.61 6.17
N ARG A 153 -0.49 12.83 5.99
CA ARG A 153 -1.87 13.32 6.07
C ARG A 153 -2.52 13.06 7.43
N TYR A 154 -2.27 11.88 8.01
CA TYR A 154 -2.99 11.40 9.20
C TYR A 154 -2.13 11.41 10.47
N GLY A 155 -0.82 11.68 10.33
CA GLY A 155 0.12 11.62 11.45
C GLY A 155 0.44 10.20 11.93
N PRO A 156 1.22 10.08 13.01
CA PRO A 156 1.49 8.80 13.66
C PRO A 156 0.21 8.20 14.25
N LYS A 157 0.09 6.86 14.20
CA LYS A 157 -1.03 6.13 14.80
C LYS A 157 -0.55 4.94 15.61
N THR A 158 -1.35 4.57 16.61
CA THR A 158 -1.09 3.40 17.47
C THR A 158 -2.23 2.40 17.31
N VAL A 159 -1.88 1.12 17.18
CA VAL A 159 -2.84 0.01 17.11
C VAL A 159 -2.50 -1.00 18.20
N LYS A 160 -3.46 -1.28 19.09
CA LYS A 160 -3.27 -2.25 20.16
C LYS A 160 -3.30 -3.68 19.62
N ALA A 161 -2.30 -4.48 19.98
CA ALA A 161 -2.27 -5.90 19.65
C ALA A 161 -3.24 -6.67 20.57
N PRO A 162 -4.21 -7.42 20.01
CA PRO A 162 -5.04 -8.33 20.79
C PRO A 162 -4.21 -9.37 21.56
N ALA A 163 -4.78 -9.94 22.62
CA ALA A 163 -4.06 -10.84 23.53
C ALA A 163 -3.38 -12.02 22.79
N GLY A 164 -4.05 -12.61 21.82
CA GLY A 164 -3.50 -13.70 21.00
C GLY A 164 -2.27 -13.29 20.21
N LEU A 165 -2.35 -12.15 19.51
CA LEU A 165 -1.25 -11.61 18.73
C LEU A 165 -0.09 -11.14 19.63
N LYS A 166 -0.40 -10.48 20.75
CA LYS A 166 0.60 -10.10 21.77
C LYS A 166 1.37 -11.31 22.29
N LYS A 167 0.68 -12.44 22.55
CA LYS A 167 1.32 -13.69 22.99
C LYS A 167 2.30 -14.21 21.92
N MET A 168 1.92 -14.21 20.64
CA MET A 168 2.80 -14.61 19.54
C MET A 168 4.02 -13.71 19.42
N LEU A 169 3.84 -12.39 19.47
CA LEU A 169 4.92 -11.40 19.39
C LEU A 169 5.89 -11.51 20.59
N ASN A 170 5.38 -11.82 21.78
CA ASN A 170 6.21 -12.00 22.96
C ASN A 170 6.95 -13.35 22.98
N ALA A 171 6.51 -14.33 22.18
CA ALA A 171 7.19 -15.62 22.02
C ALA A 171 8.34 -15.56 20.99
N LEU A 172 8.51 -14.45 20.28
CA LEU A 172 9.66 -14.25 19.39
C LEU A 172 10.99 -14.31 20.17
N PRO A 173 12.09 -14.75 19.56
CA PRO A 173 13.40 -14.75 20.18
C PRO A 173 13.74 -13.42 20.84
N LYS A 174 14.42 -13.46 21.99
CA LYS A 174 14.71 -12.23 22.77
C LYS A 174 15.66 -11.28 22.05
N ASP A 175 16.52 -11.82 21.21
CA ASP A 175 17.50 -11.12 20.36
C ASP A 175 16.94 -10.71 19.01
N GLN A 176 15.70 -11.10 18.68
CA GLN A 176 15.06 -10.71 17.43
C GLN A 176 14.74 -9.22 17.44
N ARG A 177 15.28 -8.52 16.46
CA ARG A 177 15.16 -7.06 16.34
C ARG A 177 13.89 -6.61 15.60
N TYR A 178 13.44 -7.38 14.64
CA TYR A 178 12.30 -7.00 13.78
C TYR A 178 11.12 -7.97 13.96
N VAL A 179 9.89 -7.45 13.81
CA VAL A 179 8.68 -8.28 13.90
C VAL A 179 8.71 -9.41 12.87
N LEU A 180 9.16 -9.10 11.65
CA LEU A 180 9.40 -10.05 10.58
C LEU A 180 10.86 -9.94 10.14
N GLN A 181 11.60 -11.02 10.31
CA GLN A 181 13.05 -11.06 10.14
C GLN A 181 13.45 -12.23 9.27
N ALA A 182 14.31 -11.99 8.29
CA ALA A 182 14.90 -13.03 7.47
C ALA A 182 15.95 -13.84 8.26
N PHE A 183 16.39 -14.97 7.71
CA PHE A 183 17.34 -15.86 8.37
C PHE A 183 18.69 -15.19 8.72
N ASP A 184 19.11 -14.21 7.91
CA ASP A 184 20.33 -13.43 8.12
C ASP A 184 20.17 -12.28 9.15
N GLY A 185 19.00 -12.19 9.79
CA GLY A 185 18.69 -11.14 10.77
C GLY A 185 18.21 -9.82 10.16
N ALA A 186 18.18 -9.69 8.84
CA ALA A 186 17.67 -8.50 8.16
C ALA A 186 16.14 -8.40 8.25
N PRO A 187 15.56 -7.19 8.27
CA PRO A 187 14.11 -7.03 8.21
C PRO A 187 13.58 -7.47 6.85
N TYR A 188 12.34 -7.95 6.81
CA TYR A 188 11.65 -8.11 5.53
C TYR A 188 11.50 -6.76 4.84
N GLN A 189 11.79 -6.72 3.55
CA GLN A 189 11.42 -5.60 2.71
C GLN A 189 9.92 -5.67 2.34
N PRO A 190 9.24 -4.54 2.06
CA PRO A 190 7.82 -4.53 1.70
C PRO A 190 7.44 -5.48 0.57
N ASN A 191 8.30 -5.59 -0.45
CA ASN A 191 8.08 -6.53 -1.55
C ASN A 191 8.25 -7.99 -1.12
N THR A 192 9.24 -8.28 -0.27
CA THR A 192 9.47 -9.63 0.28
C THR A 192 8.26 -10.09 1.08
N LEU A 193 7.71 -9.23 1.97
CA LEU A 193 6.50 -9.53 2.72
C LEU A 193 5.31 -9.77 1.80
N SER A 194 5.12 -8.93 0.77
CA SER A 194 4.04 -9.10 -0.20
C SER A 194 4.11 -10.44 -0.93
N GLN A 195 5.30 -10.86 -1.35
CA GLN A 195 5.52 -12.16 -1.98
C GLN A 195 5.35 -13.33 -1.00
N LYS A 196 5.75 -13.16 0.27
CA LYS A 196 5.54 -14.17 1.32
C LYS A 196 4.06 -14.42 1.55
N VAL A 197 3.23 -13.35 1.65
CA VAL A 197 1.77 -13.46 1.78
C VAL A 197 1.17 -14.28 0.63
N ILE A 198 1.52 -13.96 -0.63
CA ILE A 198 1.02 -14.72 -1.79
C ILE A 198 1.41 -16.20 -1.69
N ARG A 199 2.69 -16.48 -1.39
CA ARG A 199 3.19 -17.86 -1.33
C ARG A 199 2.55 -18.68 -0.22
N MET A 200 2.34 -18.10 0.98
CA MET A 200 1.75 -18.84 2.10
C MET A 200 0.30 -19.26 1.79
N PHE A 201 -0.53 -18.36 1.26
CA PHE A 201 -1.91 -18.68 0.88
C PHE A 201 -1.99 -19.66 -0.29
N LYS A 202 -1.12 -19.48 -1.31
CA LYS A 202 -1.08 -20.41 -2.44
C LYS A 202 -0.68 -21.83 -2.01
N ARG A 203 0.31 -21.94 -1.10
CA ARG A 203 0.78 -23.23 -0.58
C ARG A 203 -0.26 -23.93 0.26
N ALA A 204 -0.95 -23.20 1.15
CA ALA A 204 -1.91 -23.79 2.07
C ALA A 204 -3.25 -24.12 1.42
N CYS A 205 -3.79 -23.24 0.59
CA CYS A 205 -5.18 -23.29 0.11
C CYS A 205 -5.33 -23.11 -1.40
N GLY A 206 -4.24 -23.01 -2.16
CA GLY A 206 -4.29 -22.74 -3.60
C GLY A 206 -4.76 -21.32 -3.96
N MET A 207 -5.02 -20.45 -2.98
CA MET A 207 -5.58 -19.12 -3.21
C MET A 207 -4.49 -18.08 -3.52
N HIS A 208 -4.78 -17.17 -4.46
CA HIS A 208 -3.94 -16.02 -4.74
C HIS A 208 -4.38 -14.81 -3.89
N VAL A 209 -3.87 -14.73 -2.66
CA VAL A 209 -4.20 -13.64 -1.73
C VAL A 209 -3.01 -12.69 -1.62
N THR A 210 -3.25 -11.41 -1.92
CA THR A 210 -2.30 -10.31 -1.75
C THR A 210 -2.61 -9.52 -0.48
N ILE A 211 -1.69 -8.66 -0.01
CA ILE A 211 -2.00 -7.72 1.07
C ILE A 211 -3.19 -6.81 0.70
N ASN A 212 -3.31 -6.41 -0.56
CA ASN A 212 -4.48 -5.65 -1.02
C ASN A 212 -5.75 -6.47 -1.02
N THR A 213 -5.69 -7.77 -1.33
CA THR A 213 -6.83 -8.68 -1.21
C THR A 213 -7.31 -8.75 0.24
N LEU A 214 -6.40 -8.94 1.21
CA LEU A 214 -6.73 -8.93 2.64
C LEU A 214 -7.45 -7.64 3.06
N ARG A 215 -6.95 -6.49 2.62
CA ARG A 215 -7.52 -5.18 2.91
C ARG A 215 -8.90 -4.98 2.29
N ARG A 216 -9.10 -5.42 1.04
CA ARG A 216 -10.41 -5.35 0.35
C ARG A 216 -11.43 -6.27 1.00
N SER A 217 -11.06 -7.51 1.25
CA SER A 217 -11.95 -8.50 1.88
C SER A 217 -12.38 -8.05 3.27
N TRP A 218 -11.46 -7.49 4.06
CA TRP A 218 -11.78 -6.91 5.36
C TRP A 218 -12.73 -5.71 5.24
N ALA A 219 -12.46 -4.79 4.30
CA ALA A 219 -13.31 -3.63 4.06
C ALA A 219 -14.72 -4.06 3.61
N ALA A 220 -14.83 -4.99 2.66
CA ALA A 220 -16.12 -5.53 2.23
C ALA A 220 -16.87 -6.22 3.38
N MET A 221 -16.16 -6.98 4.23
CA MET A 221 -16.76 -7.61 5.43
C MET A 221 -17.26 -6.54 6.42
N SER A 222 -16.49 -5.48 6.68
CA SER A 222 -16.86 -4.41 7.61
C SER A 222 -18.08 -3.58 7.14
N MET A 223 -18.39 -3.61 5.84
CA MET A 223 -19.58 -2.96 5.27
C MET A 223 -20.84 -3.83 5.35
N ARG A 224 -20.74 -5.09 5.79
CA ARG A 224 -21.93 -5.94 5.96
C ARG A 224 -22.78 -5.45 7.14
N GLY A 225 -24.08 -5.60 7.03
CA GLY A 225 -25.01 -5.21 8.08
C GLY A 225 -25.38 -3.73 8.12
N ASN A 226 -25.10 -2.98 7.05
CA ASN A 226 -25.44 -1.55 6.91
C ASN A 226 -24.88 -0.70 8.06
N PRO A 227 -23.55 -0.58 8.20
CA PRO A 227 -22.95 0.22 9.25
C PRO A 227 -23.34 1.69 9.17
N THR A 228 -23.40 2.36 10.33
CA THR A 228 -23.66 3.82 10.40
C THR A 228 -22.52 4.61 9.76
N ASP A 229 -22.75 5.89 9.45
CA ASP A 229 -21.72 6.77 8.88
C ASP A 229 -20.51 6.91 9.80
N GLU A 230 -20.71 6.92 11.11
CA GLU A 230 -19.63 6.93 12.10
C GLU A 230 -18.82 5.64 12.08
N GLN A 231 -19.47 4.48 11.98
CA GLN A 231 -18.80 3.20 11.85
C GLN A 231 -18.00 3.09 10.54
N VAL A 232 -18.58 3.58 9.43
CA VAL A 232 -17.85 3.64 8.15
C VAL A 232 -16.62 4.55 8.25
N ALA A 233 -16.75 5.70 8.93
CA ALA A 233 -15.61 6.60 9.14
C ALA A 233 -14.53 5.96 10.01
N GLU A 234 -14.91 5.23 11.06
CA GLU A 234 -14.00 4.46 11.90
C GLU A 234 -13.27 3.39 11.09
N TYR A 235 -13.97 2.52 10.35
CA TYR A 235 -13.38 1.48 9.52
C TYR A 235 -12.45 2.05 8.44
N ALA A 236 -12.85 3.15 7.81
CA ALA A 236 -12.03 3.85 6.83
C ALA A 236 -10.72 4.36 7.45
N SER A 237 -10.80 4.95 8.66
CA SER A 237 -9.62 5.45 9.38
C SER A 237 -8.64 4.34 9.75
N GLN A 238 -9.13 3.16 10.13
CA GLN A 238 -8.33 1.99 10.46
C GLN A 238 -7.50 1.49 9.26
N LEU A 239 -7.99 1.68 8.04
CA LEU A 239 -7.30 1.35 6.79
C LEU A 239 -6.58 2.53 6.13
N ASP A 240 -6.57 3.72 6.73
CA ASP A 240 -6.04 4.96 6.13
C ASP A 240 -6.70 5.29 4.78
N HIS A 241 -8.01 5.12 4.70
CA HIS A 241 -8.84 5.44 3.55
C HIS A 241 -9.74 6.64 3.82
N SER A 242 -10.24 7.30 2.77
CA SER A 242 -11.43 8.15 2.91
C SER A 242 -12.68 7.26 3.04
N THR A 243 -13.74 7.79 3.65
CA THR A 243 -15.06 7.10 3.72
C THR A 243 -15.60 6.76 2.34
N ALA A 244 -15.41 7.64 1.35
CA ALA A 244 -15.77 7.37 -0.05
C ALA A 244 -15.00 6.17 -0.64
N THR A 245 -13.69 6.05 -0.35
CA THR A 245 -12.89 4.89 -0.76
C THR A 245 -13.37 3.62 -0.08
N HIS A 246 -13.70 3.69 1.21
CA HIS A 246 -14.14 2.53 1.98
C HIS A 246 -15.50 2.01 1.49
N ARG A 247 -16.44 2.90 1.15
CA ARG A 247 -17.73 2.54 0.56
C ARG A 247 -17.65 1.96 -0.87
N GLY A 248 -16.52 2.14 -1.55
CA GLY A 248 -16.28 1.59 -2.88
C GLY A 248 -15.82 0.12 -2.90
N TYR A 249 -15.74 -0.52 -1.72
CA TYR A 249 -15.47 -1.95 -1.57
C TYR A 249 -16.76 -2.74 -1.42
#